data_1dc520ee6ea89518dcf2671d40e3c45c
#
_entry.id   1dc520ee6ea89518dcf2671d40e3c45c
#
_cell.length_a   1.000
_cell.length_b   1.000
_cell.length_c   1.000
_cell.angle_alpha   90.00
_cell.angle_beta   90.00
_cell.angle_gamma   90.00
#
_symmetry.space_group_name_H-M   'P 1'
#
loop_
_entity.id
_entity.type
_entity.pdbx_description
1 polymer ?
#
loop_
_entity_poly.entity_id
_entity_poly.type
_entity_poly.pdbx_seq_one_letter_code
_entity_poly.pdbx_strand_id
1 'polypeptide(L)'
;MRPLALLLQLSDSALPTGGFSHSFGFEQYLFREEIRDAETFSAWLRVYIANQLTFTDALAMRLLYEGADEAELAERVVAGTMPAQLRAADIAMAKRLRTIGSDALGVPSPEVELAHPALEFARIARHYGVPCADAIVGHLTGTANTLVQNAVRGIPIGQSDGQRVVTASHAWIERALDVVATLAEADLGAVAPGLEIAQMQHEKLRARMFMS
;
A
#
# COMPACT_ATOMS: atom_id res chain seq x y z
N MET A 1 -20.18 13.28 3.63
CA MET A 1 -20.24 11.79 3.52
C MET A 1 -19.94 11.19 4.88
N ARG A 2 -20.47 10.00 5.23
CA ARG A 2 -20.09 9.32 6.47
C ARG A 2 -18.67 8.75 6.35
N PRO A 3 -17.77 8.95 7.34
CA PRO A 3 -16.39 8.46 7.30
C PRO A 3 -16.27 6.97 6.96
N LEU A 4 -17.10 6.13 7.55
CA LEU A 4 -17.10 4.69 7.26
C LEU A 4 -17.43 4.37 5.79
N ALA A 5 -18.41 5.06 5.19
CA ALA A 5 -18.77 4.83 3.79
C ALA A 5 -17.63 5.23 2.84
N LEU A 6 -16.91 6.32 3.17
CA LEU A 6 -15.72 6.73 2.45
C LEU A 6 -14.61 5.68 2.55
N LEU A 7 -14.31 5.19 3.78
CA LEU A 7 -13.28 4.17 3.97
C LEU A 7 -13.60 2.89 3.19
N LEU A 8 -14.84 2.42 3.22
CA LEU A 8 -15.26 1.25 2.44
C LEU A 8 -15.03 1.46 0.94
N GLN A 9 -15.33 2.67 0.42
CA GLN A 9 -15.10 3.01 -0.99
C GLN A 9 -13.61 3.07 -1.34
N LEU A 10 -12.80 3.73 -0.50
CA LEU A 10 -11.36 3.90 -0.75
C LEU A 10 -10.56 2.59 -0.58
N SER A 11 -11.04 1.68 0.28
CA SER A 11 -10.40 0.39 0.55
C SER A 11 -10.88 -0.74 -0.37
N ASP A 12 -11.81 -0.46 -1.28
CA ASP A 12 -12.30 -1.45 -2.24
C ASP A 12 -11.22 -1.77 -3.28
N SER A 13 -10.92 -3.04 -3.47
CA SER A 13 -9.98 -3.51 -4.49
C SER A 13 -10.42 -3.19 -5.93
N ALA A 14 -11.70 -2.87 -6.14
CA ALA A 14 -12.24 -2.39 -7.42
C ALA A 14 -12.03 -0.88 -7.65
N LEU A 15 -11.49 -0.13 -6.66
CA LEU A 15 -11.19 1.28 -6.86
C LEU A 15 -10.18 1.44 -8.03
N PRO A 16 -10.49 2.27 -9.06
CA PRO A 16 -9.73 2.26 -10.31
C PRO A 16 -8.38 2.99 -10.21
N THR A 17 -7.58 2.65 -9.21
CA THR A 17 -6.21 3.17 -9.04
C THR A 17 -5.19 2.41 -9.89
N GLY A 18 -5.49 1.18 -10.30
CA GLY A 18 -4.59 0.30 -11.04
C GLY A 18 -3.81 -0.68 -10.17
N GLY A 19 -4.01 -0.71 -8.87
CA GLY A 19 -3.31 -1.62 -7.94
C GLY A 19 -3.41 -3.10 -8.30
N PHE A 20 -4.50 -3.52 -8.97
CA PHE A 20 -4.70 -4.89 -9.45
C PHE A 20 -3.65 -5.37 -10.46
N SER A 21 -2.86 -4.46 -11.02
CA SER A 21 -1.81 -4.77 -12.02
C SER A 21 -0.43 -4.96 -11.40
N HIS A 22 -0.29 -4.82 -10.07
CA HIS A 22 1.00 -4.79 -9.41
C HIS A 22 1.13 -5.90 -8.37
N SER A 23 2.28 -6.59 -8.38
CA SER A 23 2.62 -7.62 -7.40
C SER A 23 3.30 -7.07 -6.15
N PHE A 24 3.82 -5.85 -6.24
CA PHE A 24 4.67 -5.26 -5.19
C PHE A 24 5.85 -6.16 -4.79
N GLY A 25 6.32 -6.95 -5.75
CA GLY A 25 7.48 -7.82 -5.61
C GLY A 25 7.19 -9.29 -5.27
N PHE A 26 5.94 -9.69 -4.90
CA PHE A 26 5.68 -11.10 -4.58
C PHE A 26 5.90 -12.03 -5.79
N GLU A 27 5.72 -11.55 -7.02
CA GLU A 27 5.94 -12.34 -8.22
C GLU A 27 7.40 -12.83 -8.33
N GLN A 28 8.37 -12.05 -7.84
CA GLN A 28 9.76 -12.50 -7.80
C GLN A 28 9.97 -13.68 -6.83
N TYR A 29 9.26 -13.69 -5.69
CA TYR A 29 9.28 -14.81 -4.75
C TYR A 29 8.53 -16.03 -5.33
N LEU A 30 7.47 -15.81 -6.10
CA LEU A 30 6.79 -16.86 -6.84
C LEU A 30 7.73 -17.49 -7.88
N PHE A 31 8.45 -16.68 -8.64
CA PHE A 31 9.42 -17.15 -9.63
C PHE A 31 10.55 -18.00 -9.00
N ARG A 32 10.93 -17.70 -7.76
CA ARG A 32 11.94 -18.47 -6.99
C ARG A 32 11.35 -19.67 -6.25
N GLU A 33 10.06 -19.96 -6.43
CA GLU A 33 9.34 -21.01 -5.70
C GLU A 33 9.33 -20.83 -4.17
N GLU A 34 9.63 -19.64 -3.68
CA GLU A 34 9.54 -19.26 -2.26
C GLU A 34 8.08 -18.99 -1.83
N ILE A 35 7.25 -18.49 -2.76
CA ILE A 35 5.79 -18.42 -2.62
C ILE A 35 5.18 -19.47 -3.56
N ARG A 36 4.41 -20.41 -3.01
CA ARG A 36 3.81 -21.52 -3.76
C ARG A 36 2.38 -21.86 -3.35
N ASP A 37 1.94 -21.36 -2.20
CA ASP A 37 0.64 -21.64 -1.59
C ASP A 37 0.17 -20.47 -0.71
N ALA A 38 -1.01 -20.62 -0.09
CA ALA A 38 -1.58 -19.61 0.77
C ALA A 38 -0.75 -19.33 2.03
N GLU A 39 -0.08 -20.34 2.59
CA GLU A 39 0.73 -20.21 3.80
C GLU A 39 1.98 -19.35 3.52
N THR A 40 2.72 -19.66 2.47
CA THR A 40 3.93 -18.93 2.08
C THR A 40 3.61 -17.52 1.61
N PHE A 41 2.49 -17.31 0.90
CA PHE A 41 2.02 -15.98 0.55
C PHE A 41 1.61 -15.17 1.81
N SER A 42 0.92 -15.80 2.74
CA SER A 42 0.52 -15.19 4.02
C SER A 42 1.74 -14.72 4.83
N ALA A 43 2.78 -15.54 4.87
CA ALA A 43 4.05 -15.18 5.54
C ALA A 43 4.71 -13.97 4.87
N TRP A 44 4.76 -13.93 3.52
CA TRP A 44 5.28 -12.81 2.76
C TRP A 44 4.46 -11.53 3.02
N LEU A 45 3.12 -11.60 2.94
CA LEU A 45 2.23 -10.45 3.16
C LEU A 45 2.40 -9.86 4.58
N ARG A 46 2.57 -10.74 5.58
CA ARG A 46 2.85 -10.30 6.95
C ARG A 46 4.15 -9.50 7.04
N VAL A 47 5.21 -9.96 6.39
CA VAL A 47 6.50 -9.25 6.36
C VAL A 47 6.36 -7.91 5.63
N TYR A 48 5.62 -7.89 4.52
CA TYR A 48 5.36 -6.69 3.73
C TYR A 48 4.61 -5.62 4.56
N ILE A 49 3.54 -6.00 5.26
CA ILE A 49 2.81 -5.10 6.15
C ILE A 49 3.71 -4.62 7.29
N ALA A 50 4.37 -5.54 8.01
CA ALA A 50 5.13 -5.22 9.22
C ALA A 50 6.37 -4.36 8.98
N ASN A 51 7.02 -4.49 7.83
CA ASN A 51 8.29 -3.80 7.58
C ASN A 51 8.16 -2.71 6.51
N GLN A 52 7.56 -2.98 5.36
CA GLN A 52 7.46 -1.96 4.32
C GLN A 52 6.30 -1.01 4.61
N LEU A 53 5.05 -1.48 4.62
CA LEU A 53 3.90 -0.59 4.76
C LEU A 53 3.86 0.16 6.10
N THR A 54 4.37 -0.43 7.19
CA THR A 54 4.40 0.22 8.50
C THR A 54 5.35 1.42 8.50
N PHE A 55 6.56 1.26 7.97
CA PHE A 55 7.61 2.28 8.01
C PHE A 55 7.58 3.27 6.84
N THR A 56 6.82 2.99 5.78
CA THR A 56 6.60 3.92 4.67
C THR A 56 5.20 4.51 4.73
N ASP A 57 4.19 3.75 4.31
CA ASP A 57 2.82 4.21 4.13
C ASP A 57 2.17 4.69 5.42
N ALA A 58 2.13 3.84 6.44
CA ALA A 58 1.43 4.14 7.68
C ALA A 58 2.13 5.28 8.45
N LEU A 59 3.46 5.31 8.47
CA LEU A 59 4.20 6.40 9.10
C LEU A 59 4.02 7.71 8.34
N ALA A 60 4.09 7.72 7.00
CA ALA A 60 3.85 8.92 6.21
C ALA A 60 2.43 9.46 6.41
N MET A 61 1.41 8.57 6.47
CA MET A 61 0.04 8.96 6.78
C MET A 61 -0.08 9.62 8.16
N ARG A 62 0.53 9.03 9.19
CA ARG A 62 0.51 9.60 10.53
C ARG A 62 1.17 10.98 10.57
N LEU A 63 2.36 11.13 9.98
CA LEU A 63 3.07 12.41 9.93
C LEU A 63 2.24 13.50 9.22
N LEU A 64 1.57 13.15 8.11
CA LEU A 64 0.65 14.07 7.43
C LEU A 64 -0.53 14.50 8.32
N TYR A 65 -1.10 13.59 9.10
CA TYR A 65 -2.16 13.91 10.07
C TYR A 65 -1.66 14.80 11.20
N GLU A 66 -0.42 14.66 11.60
CA GLU A 66 0.26 15.50 12.62
C GLU A 66 0.65 16.88 12.10
N GLY A 67 0.50 17.12 10.78
CA GLY A 67 0.71 18.43 10.17
C GLY A 67 2.07 18.61 9.50
N ALA A 68 2.80 17.53 9.24
CA ALA A 68 4.02 17.59 8.42
C ALA A 68 3.70 18.10 7.00
N ASP A 69 4.68 18.72 6.35
CA ASP A 69 4.56 19.24 4.99
C ASP A 69 4.33 18.11 3.98
N GLU A 70 3.24 18.19 3.22
CA GLU A 70 2.85 17.14 2.25
C GLU A 70 3.86 17.01 1.12
N ALA A 71 4.46 18.11 0.65
CA ALA A 71 5.43 18.11 -0.43
C ALA A 71 6.73 17.43 0.03
N GLU A 72 7.21 17.78 1.21
CA GLU A 72 8.41 17.17 1.79
C GLU A 72 8.22 15.68 2.05
N LEU A 73 7.06 15.28 2.61
CA LEU A 73 6.74 13.86 2.80
C LEU A 73 6.69 13.10 1.47
N ALA A 74 6.06 13.68 0.43
CA ALA A 74 5.99 13.06 -0.89
C ALA A 74 7.38 12.87 -1.50
N GLU A 75 8.24 13.88 -1.41
CA GLU A 75 9.63 13.80 -1.87
C GLU A 75 10.39 12.68 -1.15
N ARG A 76 10.28 12.61 0.17
CA ARG A 76 10.99 11.60 0.99
C ARG A 76 10.53 10.19 0.69
N VAL A 77 9.21 9.94 0.63
CA VAL A 77 8.68 8.61 0.35
C VAL A 77 9.01 8.17 -1.07
N VAL A 78 8.85 9.06 -2.05
CA VAL A 78 9.18 8.76 -3.46
C VAL A 78 10.68 8.52 -3.64
N ALA A 79 11.53 9.35 -3.03
CA ALA A 79 12.98 9.15 -3.08
C ALA A 79 13.43 7.87 -2.36
N GLY A 80 12.76 7.51 -1.27
CA GLY A 80 13.02 6.29 -0.50
C GLY A 80 12.57 5.02 -1.20
N THR A 81 11.68 5.10 -2.20
CA THR A 81 11.24 3.94 -3.00
C THR A 81 12.29 3.59 -4.05
N MET A 82 13.27 2.77 -3.66
CA MET A 82 14.43 2.42 -4.50
C MET A 82 14.06 1.70 -5.81
N PRO A 83 13.13 0.71 -5.84
CA PRO A 83 12.77 0.00 -7.06
C PRO A 83 12.06 0.94 -8.05
N ALA A 84 12.63 1.15 -9.23
CA ALA A 84 12.14 2.13 -10.21
C ALA A 84 10.73 1.83 -10.71
N GLN A 85 10.41 0.56 -10.96
CA GLN A 85 9.06 0.15 -11.40
C GLN A 85 8.01 0.39 -10.31
N LEU A 86 8.34 0.07 -9.05
CA LEU A 86 7.44 0.32 -7.92
C LEU A 86 7.21 1.83 -7.76
N ARG A 87 8.27 2.63 -7.76
CA ARG A 87 8.16 4.10 -7.68
C ARG A 87 7.28 4.69 -8.78
N ALA A 88 7.44 4.23 -10.02
CA ALA A 88 6.61 4.66 -11.14
C ALA A 88 5.13 4.23 -10.95
N ALA A 89 4.90 3.01 -10.44
CA ALA A 89 3.57 2.49 -10.16
C ALA A 89 2.87 3.31 -9.05
N ASP A 90 3.58 3.59 -7.95
CA ASP A 90 3.05 4.39 -6.84
C ASP A 90 2.65 5.80 -7.31
N ILE A 91 3.50 6.47 -8.07
CA ILE A 91 3.21 7.79 -8.64
C ILE A 91 1.97 7.72 -9.54
N ALA A 92 1.85 6.70 -10.39
CA ALA A 92 0.71 6.54 -11.29
C ALA A 92 -0.59 6.26 -10.52
N MET A 93 -0.56 5.37 -9.52
CA MET A 93 -1.70 5.06 -8.66
C MET A 93 -2.13 6.28 -7.84
N ALA A 94 -1.18 7.01 -7.27
CA ALA A 94 -1.45 8.21 -6.51
C ALA A 94 -2.13 9.30 -7.37
N LYS A 95 -1.65 9.54 -8.59
CA LYS A 95 -2.28 10.48 -9.53
C LYS A 95 -3.73 10.10 -9.85
N ARG A 96 -4.00 8.80 -10.04
CA ARG A 96 -5.38 8.32 -10.26
C ARG A 96 -6.26 8.51 -9.01
N LEU A 97 -5.72 8.21 -7.83
CA LEU A 97 -6.44 8.41 -6.56
C LEU A 97 -6.71 9.90 -6.32
N ARG A 98 -5.76 10.79 -6.65
CA ARG A 98 -5.94 12.24 -6.63
C ARG A 98 -7.10 12.69 -7.54
N THR A 99 -7.15 12.18 -8.77
CA THR A 99 -8.24 12.45 -9.72
C THR A 99 -9.59 11.97 -9.17
N ILE A 100 -9.65 10.77 -8.58
CA ILE A 100 -10.87 10.27 -7.92
C ILE A 100 -11.27 11.20 -6.77
N GLY A 101 -10.28 11.64 -5.98
CA GLY A 101 -10.50 12.60 -4.90
C GLY A 101 -11.11 13.91 -5.38
N SER A 102 -10.59 14.50 -6.45
CA SER A 102 -11.12 15.76 -7.00
C SER A 102 -12.47 15.59 -7.70
N ASP A 103 -12.58 14.63 -8.61
CA ASP A 103 -13.69 14.56 -9.54
C ASP A 103 -14.92 13.88 -8.93
N ALA A 104 -14.72 12.84 -8.12
CA ALA A 104 -15.82 12.08 -7.54
C ALA A 104 -16.13 12.47 -6.08
N LEU A 105 -15.12 12.94 -5.35
CA LEU A 105 -15.26 13.23 -3.91
C LEU A 105 -15.17 14.72 -3.57
N GLY A 106 -14.89 15.60 -4.53
CA GLY A 106 -14.83 17.04 -4.31
C GLY A 106 -13.70 17.50 -3.39
N VAL A 107 -12.66 16.71 -3.23
CA VAL A 107 -11.49 17.04 -2.41
C VAL A 107 -10.52 17.89 -3.23
N PRO A 108 -10.15 19.11 -2.82
CA PRO A 108 -9.22 19.94 -3.56
C PRO A 108 -7.90 19.22 -3.84
N SER A 109 -7.40 19.31 -5.07
CA SER A 109 -6.07 18.78 -5.41
C SER A 109 -4.98 19.65 -4.76
N PRO A 110 -3.92 19.03 -4.18
CA PRO A 110 -2.81 19.79 -3.64
C PRO A 110 -1.95 20.37 -4.79
N GLU A 111 -1.23 21.44 -4.50
CA GLU A 111 -0.21 22.03 -5.41
C GLU A 111 1.12 21.28 -5.35
N VAL A 112 1.09 19.96 -5.16
CA VAL A 112 2.27 19.10 -5.02
C VAL A 112 2.37 18.23 -6.27
N GLU A 113 3.52 18.27 -6.95
CA GLU A 113 3.74 17.51 -8.19
C GLU A 113 3.90 16.02 -7.92
N LEU A 114 4.73 15.67 -6.92
CA LEU A 114 4.93 14.29 -6.51
C LEU A 114 3.72 13.79 -5.71
N ALA A 115 3.42 12.52 -5.88
CA ALA A 115 2.28 11.89 -5.24
C ALA A 115 2.65 10.45 -4.80
N HIS A 116 2.12 10.07 -3.65
CA HIS A 116 2.20 8.70 -3.13
C HIS A 116 0.81 8.21 -2.70
N PRO A 117 0.42 6.94 -2.95
CA PRO A 117 -0.94 6.45 -2.67
C PRO A 117 -1.37 6.66 -1.22
N ALA A 118 -0.49 6.41 -0.26
CA ALA A 118 -0.78 6.59 1.16
C ALA A 118 -1.07 8.05 1.52
N LEU A 119 -0.32 9.01 0.96
CA LEU A 119 -0.55 10.45 1.21
C LEU A 119 -1.86 10.92 0.60
N GLU A 120 -2.19 10.50 -0.63
CA GLU A 120 -3.46 10.83 -1.25
C GLU A 120 -4.64 10.22 -0.49
N PHE A 121 -4.51 8.97 -0.04
CA PHE A 121 -5.52 8.33 0.80
C PHE A 121 -5.73 9.11 2.11
N ALA A 122 -4.63 9.45 2.79
CA ALA A 122 -4.66 10.21 4.04
C ALA A 122 -5.29 11.60 3.84
N ARG A 123 -4.94 12.31 2.76
CA ARG A 123 -5.49 13.62 2.42
C ARG A 123 -7.02 13.56 2.23
N ILE A 124 -7.49 12.58 1.44
CA ILE A 124 -8.93 12.39 1.21
C ILE A 124 -9.64 12.01 2.51
N ALA A 125 -9.09 11.07 3.27
CA ALA A 125 -9.66 10.62 4.53
C ALA A 125 -9.74 11.77 5.55
N ARG A 126 -8.67 12.56 5.69
CA ARG A 126 -8.60 13.73 6.58
C ARG A 126 -9.62 14.81 6.20
N HIS A 127 -9.82 15.07 4.90
CA HIS A 127 -10.83 16.03 4.41
C HIS A 127 -12.24 15.68 4.90
N TYR A 128 -12.56 14.40 5.02
CA TYR A 128 -13.85 13.92 5.50
C TYR A 128 -13.89 13.65 7.02
N GLY A 129 -12.87 14.04 7.75
CA GLY A 129 -12.81 13.88 9.20
C GLY A 129 -12.63 12.42 9.68
N VAL A 130 -12.07 11.56 8.83
CA VAL A 130 -11.68 10.20 9.24
C VAL A 130 -10.53 10.30 10.25
N PRO A 131 -10.58 9.63 11.42
CA PRO A 131 -9.45 9.54 12.32
C PRO A 131 -8.22 8.91 11.68
N CYS A 132 -7.02 9.33 12.09
CA CYS A 132 -5.75 8.84 11.54
C CYS A 132 -5.64 7.32 11.60
N ALA A 133 -5.92 6.71 12.76
CA ALA A 133 -5.87 5.26 12.93
C ALA A 133 -6.80 4.53 11.94
N ASP A 134 -8.04 5.01 11.78
CA ASP A 134 -9.01 4.42 10.86
C ASP A 134 -8.58 4.57 9.39
N ALA A 135 -7.96 5.71 9.04
CA ALA A 135 -7.41 5.93 7.70
C ALA A 135 -6.27 4.97 7.40
N ILE A 136 -5.35 4.74 8.34
CA ILE A 136 -4.26 3.77 8.21
C ILE A 136 -4.82 2.35 8.08
N VAL A 137 -5.76 1.94 8.94
CA VAL A 137 -6.43 0.63 8.83
C VAL A 137 -7.08 0.47 7.47
N GLY A 138 -7.82 1.49 6.99
CA GLY A 138 -8.46 1.46 5.67
C GLY A 138 -7.47 1.28 4.54
N HIS A 139 -6.37 2.04 4.53
CA HIS A 139 -5.34 1.96 3.50
C HIS A 139 -4.64 0.60 3.50
N LEU A 140 -4.18 0.13 4.67
CA LEU A 140 -3.48 -1.15 4.78
C LEU A 140 -4.40 -2.33 4.45
N THR A 141 -5.66 -2.27 4.85
CA THR A 141 -6.66 -3.31 4.52
C THR A 141 -6.95 -3.34 3.01
N GLY A 142 -7.12 -2.18 2.38
CA GLY A 142 -7.32 -2.08 0.94
C GLY A 142 -6.12 -2.63 0.15
N THR A 143 -4.89 -2.31 0.59
CA THR A 143 -3.66 -2.85 0.01
C THR A 143 -3.56 -4.37 0.19
N ALA A 144 -3.83 -4.89 1.39
CA ALA A 144 -3.84 -6.32 1.65
C ALA A 144 -4.88 -7.05 0.79
N ASN A 145 -6.12 -6.52 0.69
CA ASN A 145 -7.16 -7.07 -0.18
C ASN A 145 -6.71 -7.12 -1.64
N THR A 146 -6.16 -6.04 -2.16
CA THR A 146 -5.65 -5.98 -3.54
C THR A 146 -4.58 -7.04 -3.79
N LEU A 147 -3.61 -7.17 -2.87
CA LEU A 147 -2.55 -8.17 -2.96
C LEU A 147 -3.07 -9.59 -2.89
N VAL A 148 -4.05 -9.87 -2.01
CA VAL A 148 -4.70 -11.19 -1.93
C VAL A 148 -5.44 -11.51 -3.23
N GLN A 149 -6.18 -10.57 -3.82
CA GLN A 149 -6.85 -10.77 -5.11
C GLN A 149 -5.84 -11.01 -6.25
N ASN A 150 -4.71 -10.31 -6.22
CA ASN A 150 -3.61 -10.53 -7.16
C ASN A 150 -2.99 -11.93 -6.97
N ALA A 151 -2.77 -12.36 -5.71
CA ALA A 151 -2.26 -13.68 -5.41
C ALA A 151 -3.20 -14.82 -5.87
N VAL A 152 -4.52 -14.67 -5.67
CA VAL A 152 -5.52 -15.65 -6.17
C VAL A 152 -5.45 -15.82 -7.69
N ARG A 153 -5.03 -14.79 -8.44
CA ARG A 153 -4.82 -14.90 -9.91
C ARG A 153 -3.47 -15.50 -10.28
N GLY A 154 -2.45 -15.29 -9.47
CA GLY A 154 -1.06 -15.64 -9.77
C GLY A 154 -0.54 -16.89 -9.10
N ILE A 155 -1.19 -17.36 -8.04
CA ILE A 155 -0.79 -18.51 -7.23
C ILE A 155 -1.94 -19.53 -7.24
N PRO A 156 -1.67 -20.84 -7.13
CA PRO A 156 -2.72 -21.86 -7.09
C PRO A 156 -3.44 -21.89 -5.73
N ILE A 157 -4.04 -20.78 -5.32
CA ILE A 157 -4.83 -20.63 -4.09
C ILE A 157 -6.29 -20.31 -4.42
N GLY A 158 -7.22 -20.88 -3.64
CA GLY A 158 -8.65 -20.61 -3.83
C GLY A 158 -9.11 -19.31 -3.17
N GLN A 159 -10.29 -18.84 -3.56
CA GLN A 159 -10.92 -17.64 -2.97
C GLN A 159 -11.07 -17.77 -1.45
N SER A 160 -11.44 -18.95 -0.95
CA SER A 160 -11.58 -19.20 0.50
C SER A 160 -10.26 -19.11 1.24
N ASP A 161 -9.16 -19.54 0.62
CA ASP A 161 -7.81 -19.38 1.18
C ASP A 161 -7.42 -17.91 1.21
N GLY A 162 -7.70 -17.18 0.12
CA GLY A 162 -7.52 -15.74 0.06
C GLY A 162 -8.25 -15.02 1.19
N GLN A 163 -9.53 -15.38 1.46
CA GLN A 163 -10.27 -14.78 2.57
C GLN A 163 -9.68 -15.11 3.94
N ARG A 164 -9.11 -16.32 4.13
CA ARG A 164 -8.36 -16.63 5.37
C ARG A 164 -7.13 -15.75 5.54
N VAL A 165 -6.40 -15.46 4.47
CA VAL A 165 -5.24 -14.55 4.50
C VAL A 165 -5.68 -13.11 4.84
N VAL A 166 -6.77 -12.62 4.22
CA VAL A 166 -7.34 -11.30 4.58
C VAL A 166 -7.70 -11.25 6.07
N THR A 167 -8.39 -12.27 6.59
CA THR A 167 -8.74 -12.31 8.02
C THR A 167 -7.50 -12.29 8.91
N ALA A 168 -6.47 -13.05 8.55
CA ALA A 168 -5.21 -13.06 9.30
C ALA A 168 -4.48 -11.70 9.26
N SER A 169 -4.60 -10.94 8.16
CA SER A 169 -3.95 -9.64 8.02
C SER A 169 -4.47 -8.59 9.01
N HIS A 170 -5.69 -8.70 9.51
CA HIS A 170 -6.25 -7.76 10.47
C HIS A 170 -5.37 -7.64 11.73
N ALA A 171 -4.90 -8.76 12.28
CA ALA A 171 -4.03 -8.75 13.45
C ALA A 171 -2.64 -8.14 13.17
N TRP A 172 -2.17 -8.24 11.93
CA TRP A 172 -0.89 -7.62 11.53
C TRP A 172 -1.04 -6.11 11.34
N ILE A 173 -2.20 -5.66 10.83
CA ILE A 173 -2.53 -4.24 10.68
C ILE A 173 -2.71 -3.58 12.04
N GLU A 174 -3.40 -4.22 12.99
CA GLU A 174 -3.49 -3.73 14.37
C GLU A 174 -2.09 -3.56 14.98
N ARG A 175 -1.22 -4.54 14.80
CA ARG A 175 0.16 -4.43 15.27
C ARG A 175 0.96 -3.35 14.55
N ALA A 176 0.70 -3.11 13.26
CA ALA A 176 1.31 -1.99 12.53
C ALA A 176 0.92 -0.64 13.14
N LEU A 177 -0.34 -0.47 13.56
CA LEU A 177 -0.79 0.72 14.29
C LEU A 177 -0.02 0.93 15.60
N ASP A 178 0.12 -0.13 16.40
CA ASP A 178 0.88 -0.05 17.66
C ASP A 178 2.32 0.39 17.42
N VAL A 179 2.97 -0.19 16.39
CA VAL A 179 4.35 0.16 16.02
C VAL A 179 4.43 1.60 15.52
N VAL A 180 3.59 1.98 14.58
CA VAL A 180 3.59 3.33 13.99
C VAL A 180 3.42 4.42 15.05
N ALA A 181 2.64 4.16 16.11
CA ALA A 181 2.46 5.11 17.22
C ALA A 181 3.76 5.40 17.98
N THR A 182 4.77 4.55 17.89
CA THR A 182 6.06 4.69 18.60
C THR A 182 7.19 5.21 17.72
N LEU A 183 7.01 5.24 16.39
CA LEU A 183 8.05 5.64 15.44
C LEU A 183 8.28 7.16 15.47
N ALA A 184 9.50 7.57 15.24
CA ALA A 184 9.86 8.96 14.97
C ALA A 184 9.83 9.23 13.45
N GLU A 185 9.84 10.50 13.06
CA GLU A 185 9.93 10.89 11.65
C GLU A 185 11.21 10.36 10.97
N ALA A 186 12.31 10.23 11.72
CA ALA A 186 13.57 9.68 11.23
C ALA A 186 13.49 8.19 10.84
N ASP A 187 12.45 7.48 11.31
CA ASP A 187 12.22 6.07 10.97
C ASP A 187 11.51 5.90 9.61
N LEU A 188 11.14 7.01 8.94
CA LEU A 188 10.47 6.96 7.64
C LEU A 188 11.39 6.37 6.58
N GLY A 189 11.05 5.20 6.06
CA GLY A 189 11.77 4.52 4.99
C GLY A 189 11.61 3.01 5.04
N ALA A 190 12.01 2.34 3.96
CA ALA A 190 11.94 0.89 3.88
C ALA A 190 12.99 0.23 4.79
N VAL A 191 12.57 -0.79 5.52
CA VAL A 191 13.41 -1.55 6.46
C VAL A 191 13.51 -3.03 6.10
N ALA A 192 13.21 -3.38 4.84
CA ALA A 192 13.20 -4.76 4.36
C ALA A 192 14.00 -4.92 3.07
N PRO A 193 15.35 -4.91 3.12
CA PRO A 193 16.20 -4.97 1.92
C PRO A 193 15.89 -6.15 1.00
N GLY A 194 15.49 -7.29 1.56
CA GLY A 194 15.10 -8.47 0.76
C GLY A 194 13.88 -8.22 -0.12
N LEU A 195 12.89 -7.47 0.36
CA LEU A 195 11.73 -7.07 -0.43
C LEU A 195 12.12 -6.10 -1.55
N GLU A 196 12.92 -5.09 -1.24
CA GLU A 196 13.40 -4.10 -2.23
C GLU A 196 14.23 -4.77 -3.34
N ILE A 197 15.14 -5.68 -2.96
CA ILE A 197 15.93 -6.45 -3.93
C ILE A 197 15.01 -7.28 -4.85
N ALA A 198 13.99 -7.94 -4.29
CA ALA A 198 13.03 -8.70 -5.08
C ALA A 198 12.23 -7.80 -6.03
N GLN A 199 11.79 -6.63 -5.57
CA GLN A 199 11.11 -5.61 -6.38
C GLN A 199 11.99 -5.10 -7.53
N MET A 200 13.29 -4.83 -7.28
CA MET A 200 14.24 -4.45 -8.32
C MET A 200 14.49 -5.58 -9.33
N GLN A 201 14.56 -6.81 -8.86
CA GLN A 201 14.80 -7.97 -9.74
C GLN A 201 13.59 -8.33 -10.60
N HIS A 202 12.39 -7.90 -10.21
CA HIS A 202 11.18 -8.08 -11.00
C HIS A 202 11.33 -7.49 -12.42
N GLU A 203 12.07 -6.40 -12.60
CA GLU A 203 12.35 -5.80 -13.90
C GLU A 203 13.01 -6.76 -14.90
N LYS A 204 13.72 -7.77 -14.41
CA LYS A 204 14.50 -8.73 -15.22
C LYS A 204 13.74 -10.02 -15.49
N LEU A 205 12.53 -10.18 -15.00
CA LEU A 205 11.71 -11.36 -15.28
C LEU A 205 11.33 -11.40 -16.77
N ARG A 206 11.59 -12.55 -17.41
CA ARG A 206 11.30 -12.74 -18.85
C ARG A 206 9.81 -12.84 -19.15
N ALA A 207 9.06 -13.44 -18.24
CA ALA A 207 7.60 -13.53 -18.30
C ALA A 207 7.05 -12.94 -17.01
N ARG A 208 6.11 -12.00 -17.11
CA ARG A 208 5.52 -11.29 -16.00
C ARG A 208 4.01 -11.32 -16.11
N MET A 209 3.33 -11.61 -15.02
CA MET A 209 1.87 -11.46 -14.89
C MET A 209 1.49 -10.06 -14.42
N PHE A 210 2.41 -9.39 -13.72
CA PHE A 210 2.21 -8.07 -13.12
C PHE A 210 3.19 -7.04 -13.69
N MET A 211 2.86 -5.76 -13.52
CA MET A 211 3.67 -4.64 -14.03
C MET A 211 4.83 -4.29 -13.09
N SER A 212 4.68 -4.55 -11.76
CA SER A 212 5.73 -4.36 -10.75
C SER A 212 5.55 -5.34 -9.60
#